data_fec105c7b882f61f035d46618b165c8b
#
_entry.id   fec105c7b882f61f035d46618b165c8b
#
_cell.length_a   1.000
_cell.length_b   1.000
_cell.length_c   1.000
_cell.angle_alpha   90.00
_cell.angle_beta   90.00
_cell.angle_gamma   90.00
#
_symmetry.space_group_name_H-M   'P 1'
#
loop_
_entity.id
_entity.type
_entity.pdbx_description
1 polymer ?
#
loop_
_entity_poly.entity_id
_entity_poly.type
_entity_poly.pdbx_seq_one_letter_code
_entity_poly.pdbx_strand_id
1 'polypeptide(L)'
;MAEVIVFKFGGSILDSSEHIEKAAQRVKAIYSKGFGVIVVVSALRGVTDSLISTARKANPHITPEMLDEVASMGERTSARLFASALQGVGLDAVVVDPDSPYWPILTDSNHLDANPLYEETKHLVEERLKPLLDAGKVPVVCGFVGKTVDGKVTTLGRGGSDTTAVLLGSILRAKEVVLVKDVGKVFSSDPDKVSDAVPITSLDSEEALALSVGGAKFLHYKALRYKVDGVPIHIASLDPEDKGTVIDGESLLNVDIEALEDPVTMITVVGNMNGSHKAIGELLANVYSVGGKVISLGSEPKSIVLYVLNGSKVLGHLHSWVVSTGFGKAVSSYDNLTMITVKAPAMETSPGMVQRVTQPLARHGINVFGLVTAGSSIRVFISLADRDKALALLREALMVSGLKR
;
A
#
# COMPACT_ATOMS: atom_id res chain seq x y z
N MET A 1 -30.38 1.35 -2.04
CA MET A 1 -29.33 2.20 -2.62
C MET A 1 -28.77 1.52 -3.85
N ALA A 2 -28.50 2.28 -4.91
CA ALA A 2 -27.74 1.77 -6.06
C ALA A 2 -26.31 1.40 -5.59
N GLU A 3 -25.73 0.34 -6.15
CA GLU A 3 -24.29 0.06 -5.96
C GLU A 3 -23.48 1.24 -6.45
N VAL A 4 -22.41 1.59 -5.74
CA VAL A 4 -21.56 2.74 -6.06
C VAL A 4 -20.30 2.29 -6.79
N ILE A 5 -19.89 3.04 -7.81
CA ILE A 5 -18.57 2.91 -8.46
C ILE A 5 -17.82 4.21 -8.26
N VAL A 6 -16.57 4.12 -7.84
CA VAL A 6 -15.69 5.28 -7.68
C VAL A 6 -14.70 5.30 -8.85
N PHE A 7 -14.78 6.33 -9.70
CA PHE A 7 -13.80 6.58 -10.73
C PHE A 7 -12.72 7.55 -10.25
N LYS A 8 -11.48 7.28 -10.60
CA LYS A 8 -10.40 8.26 -10.47
C LYS A 8 -9.76 8.50 -11.82
N PHE A 9 -9.68 9.75 -12.22
CA PHE A 9 -8.99 10.16 -13.45
C PHE A 9 -7.67 10.86 -13.10
N GLY A 10 -6.56 10.33 -13.64
CA GLY A 10 -5.22 10.91 -13.47
C GLY A 10 -5.02 12.18 -14.29
N GLY A 11 -4.01 12.98 -13.93
CA GLY A 11 -3.71 14.23 -14.64
C GLY A 11 -3.32 14.04 -16.10
N SER A 12 -2.79 12.88 -16.46
CA SER A 12 -2.48 12.51 -17.84
C SER A 12 -3.73 12.18 -18.67
N ILE A 13 -4.81 11.74 -18.00
CA ILE A 13 -6.12 11.50 -18.62
C ILE A 13 -6.89 12.82 -18.80
N LEU A 14 -6.59 13.82 -18.00
CA LEU A 14 -7.27 15.12 -18.03
C LEU A 14 -6.48 16.18 -18.81
N ASP A 15 -5.54 15.78 -19.68
CA ASP A 15 -4.59 16.66 -20.36
C ASP A 15 -5.16 17.36 -21.60
N SER A 16 -6.33 16.93 -22.10
CA SER A 16 -7.00 17.51 -23.25
C SER A 16 -8.53 17.52 -23.09
N SER A 17 -9.19 18.43 -23.80
CA SER A 17 -10.67 18.48 -23.83
C SER A 17 -11.27 17.19 -24.37
N GLU A 18 -10.64 16.56 -25.36
CA GLU A 18 -11.10 15.29 -25.94
C GLU A 18 -11.06 14.15 -24.91
N HIS A 19 -9.98 14.06 -24.12
CA HIS A 19 -9.87 13.06 -23.08
C HIS A 19 -10.85 13.30 -21.93
N ILE A 20 -11.07 14.55 -21.54
CA ILE A 20 -12.07 14.93 -20.53
C ILE A 20 -13.49 14.54 -21.01
N GLU A 21 -13.82 14.78 -22.29
CA GLU A 21 -15.10 14.39 -22.87
C GLU A 21 -15.29 12.86 -22.89
N LYS A 22 -14.28 12.10 -23.35
CA LYS A 22 -14.30 10.63 -23.31
C LYS A 22 -14.48 10.09 -21.90
N ALA A 23 -13.79 10.69 -20.92
CA ALA A 23 -13.93 10.32 -19.52
C ALA A 23 -15.35 10.60 -19.00
N ALA A 24 -15.94 11.76 -19.34
CA ALA A 24 -17.31 12.09 -18.98
C ALA A 24 -18.34 11.13 -19.63
N GLN A 25 -18.16 10.74 -20.89
CA GLN A 25 -18.99 9.74 -21.57
C GLN A 25 -18.90 8.37 -20.90
N ARG A 26 -17.70 7.96 -20.45
CA ARG A 26 -17.52 6.72 -19.71
C ARG A 26 -18.28 6.73 -18.37
N VAL A 27 -18.22 7.83 -17.64
CA VAL A 27 -19.01 8.01 -16.40
C VAL A 27 -20.50 7.91 -16.71
N LYS A 28 -20.99 8.60 -17.75
CA LYS A 28 -22.40 8.55 -18.18
C LYS A 28 -22.84 7.14 -18.51
N ALA A 29 -22.03 6.37 -19.23
CA ALA A 29 -22.35 4.99 -19.59
C ALA A 29 -22.56 4.09 -18.36
N ILE A 30 -21.77 4.29 -17.30
CA ILE A 30 -21.92 3.56 -16.04
C ILE A 30 -23.13 4.07 -15.24
N TYR A 31 -23.30 5.38 -15.12
CA TYR A 31 -24.46 5.99 -14.47
C TYR A 31 -25.78 5.52 -15.09
N SER A 32 -25.85 5.44 -16.43
CA SER A 32 -27.03 4.98 -17.17
C SER A 32 -27.39 3.51 -16.94
N LYS A 33 -26.47 2.71 -16.38
CA LYS A 33 -26.72 1.32 -15.94
C LYS A 33 -27.34 1.25 -14.53
N GLY A 34 -27.58 2.40 -13.89
CA GLY A 34 -28.22 2.50 -12.59
C GLY A 34 -27.25 2.50 -11.40
N PHE A 35 -25.93 2.65 -11.64
CA PHE A 35 -24.96 2.79 -10.55
C PHE A 35 -24.91 4.22 -10.02
N GLY A 36 -24.71 4.37 -8.71
CA GLY A 36 -24.22 5.62 -8.13
C GLY A 36 -22.75 5.82 -8.53
N VAL A 37 -22.37 7.04 -8.89
CA VAL A 37 -20.97 7.31 -9.31
C VAL A 37 -20.38 8.45 -8.53
N ILE A 38 -19.17 8.23 -8.02
CA ILE A 38 -18.28 9.30 -7.52
C ILE A 38 -17.10 9.42 -8.48
N VAL A 39 -16.72 10.64 -8.79
CA VAL A 39 -15.52 10.94 -9.57
C VAL A 39 -14.49 11.63 -8.69
N VAL A 40 -13.26 11.11 -8.67
CA VAL A 40 -12.08 11.73 -8.05
C VAL A 40 -11.15 12.19 -9.16
N VAL A 41 -10.70 13.43 -9.13
CA VAL A 41 -9.82 14.00 -10.13
C VAL A 41 -8.47 14.42 -9.54
N SER A 42 -7.40 14.22 -10.31
CA SER A 42 -6.10 14.83 -10.07
C SER A 42 -6.01 16.18 -10.76
N ALA A 43 -5.04 17.01 -10.39
CA ALA A 43 -4.66 18.16 -11.20
C ALA A 43 -4.34 17.76 -12.65
N LEU A 44 -4.50 18.67 -13.57
CA LEU A 44 -4.03 18.50 -14.95
C LEU A 44 -2.51 18.25 -14.95
N ARG A 45 -2.03 17.53 -15.97
CA ARG A 45 -0.60 17.14 -16.07
C ARG A 45 0.34 18.33 -15.84
N GLY A 46 1.23 18.23 -14.87
CA GLY A 46 2.27 19.20 -14.55
C GLY A 46 1.81 20.46 -13.80
N VAL A 47 0.49 20.64 -13.58
CA VAL A 47 -0.03 21.84 -12.92
C VAL A 47 0.42 21.93 -11.47
N THR A 48 0.30 20.85 -10.70
CA THR A 48 0.74 20.83 -9.28
C THR A 48 2.22 21.16 -9.15
N ASP A 49 3.08 20.57 -9.98
CA ASP A 49 4.54 20.83 -9.97
C ASP A 49 4.85 22.29 -10.34
N SER A 50 4.13 22.83 -11.32
CA SER A 50 4.27 24.23 -11.73
C SER A 50 3.86 25.19 -10.61
N LEU A 51 2.75 24.95 -9.94
CA LEU A 51 2.27 25.75 -8.82
C LEU A 51 3.27 25.72 -7.66
N ILE A 52 3.73 24.54 -7.25
CA ILE A 52 4.71 24.36 -6.17
C ILE A 52 6.05 25.06 -6.53
N SER A 53 6.53 24.85 -7.76
CA SER A 53 7.79 25.48 -8.23
C SER A 53 7.68 27.00 -8.22
N THR A 54 6.57 27.55 -8.72
CA THR A 54 6.32 28.99 -8.76
C THR A 54 6.24 29.58 -7.36
N ALA A 55 5.50 28.94 -6.45
CA ALA A 55 5.36 29.40 -5.08
C ALA A 55 6.69 29.42 -4.33
N ARG A 56 7.51 28.38 -4.47
CA ARG A 56 8.86 28.30 -3.88
C ARG A 56 9.84 29.33 -4.45
N LYS A 57 9.74 29.62 -5.75
CA LYS A 57 10.56 30.68 -6.38
C LYS A 57 10.14 32.06 -5.91
N ALA A 58 8.84 32.31 -5.74
CA ALA A 58 8.30 33.57 -5.26
C ALA A 58 8.63 33.80 -3.76
N ASN A 59 8.57 32.73 -2.96
CA ASN A 59 8.93 32.76 -1.55
C ASN A 59 9.72 31.49 -1.17
N PRO A 60 11.06 31.55 -1.10
CA PRO A 60 11.89 30.41 -0.67
C PRO A 60 11.60 29.90 0.76
N HIS A 61 10.95 30.74 1.58
CA HIS A 61 10.57 30.44 2.98
C HIS A 61 9.06 30.15 3.14
N ILE A 62 8.36 29.82 2.05
CA ILE A 62 6.94 29.46 2.08
C ILE A 62 6.69 28.32 3.07
N THR A 63 5.69 28.47 3.92
CA THR A 63 5.34 27.45 4.91
C THR A 63 4.71 26.22 4.22
N PRO A 64 4.85 25.02 4.79
CA PRO A 64 4.19 23.81 4.27
C PRO A 64 2.67 23.98 4.13
N GLU A 65 2.02 24.65 5.09
CA GLU A 65 0.59 24.96 5.07
C GLU A 65 0.19 25.82 3.85
N MET A 66 0.91 26.92 3.61
CA MET A 66 0.65 27.76 2.43
C MET A 66 0.94 27.04 1.12
N LEU A 67 1.91 26.12 1.12
CA LEU A 67 2.25 25.35 -0.05
C LEU A 67 1.16 24.30 -0.37
N ASP A 68 0.52 23.74 0.65
CA ASP A 68 -0.67 22.87 0.48
C ASP A 68 -1.84 23.63 -0.14
N GLU A 69 -2.11 24.86 0.33
CA GLU A 69 -3.13 25.73 -0.26
C GLU A 69 -2.88 25.94 -1.75
N VAL A 70 -1.67 26.36 -2.11
CA VAL A 70 -1.29 26.61 -3.51
C VAL A 70 -1.39 25.32 -4.34
N ALA A 71 -0.85 24.21 -3.84
CA ALA A 71 -0.85 22.94 -4.55
C ALA A 71 -2.27 22.43 -4.82
N SER A 72 -3.19 22.62 -3.86
CA SER A 72 -4.59 22.16 -3.95
C SER A 72 -5.37 22.81 -5.11
N MET A 73 -4.93 23.96 -5.61
CA MET A 73 -5.63 24.70 -6.68
C MET A 73 -5.67 23.93 -8.00
N GLY A 74 -4.72 23.02 -8.23
CA GLY A 74 -4.71 22.16 -9.41
C GLY A 74 -5.94 21.25 -9.46
N GLU A 75 -6.20 20.53 -8.39
CA GLU A 75 -7.36 19.63 -8.25
C GLU A 75 -8.68 20.40 -8.20
N ARG A 76 -8.72 21.57 -7.56
CA ARG A 76 -9.89 22.44 -7.52
C ARG A 76 -10.31 22.90 -8.94
N THR A 77 -9.33 23.20 -9.78
CA THR A 77 -9.55 23.54 -11.18
C THR A 77 -10.07 22.33 -11.97
N SER A 78 -9.42 21.17 -11.83
CA SER A 78 -9.82 19.95 -12.51
C SER A 78 -11.22 19.48 -12.14
N ALA A 79 -11.61 19.61 -10.86
CA ALA A 79 -12.95 19.24 -10.39
C ALA A 79 -14.04 20.09 -11.08
N ARG A 80 -13.82 21.38 -11.26
CA ARG A 80 -14.75 22.27 -11.96
C ARG A 80 -14.85 21.98 -13.44
N LEU A 81 -13.70 21.75 -14.10
CA LEU A 81 -13.66 21.37 -15.51
C LEU A 81 -14.38 20.05 -15.76
N PHE A 82 -14.12 19.04 -14.92
CA PHE A 82 -14.75 17.74 -15.08
C PHE A 82 -16.26 17.77 -14.76
N ALA A 83 -16.67 18.49 -13.71
CA ALA A 83 -18.08 18.69 -13.40
C ALA A 83 -18.82 19.36 -14.56
N SER A 84 -18.23 20.40 -15.19
CA SER A 84 -18.78 21.02 -16.38
C SER A 84 -18.93 20.04 -17.54
N ALA A 85 -17.94 19.17 -17.78
CA ALA A 85 -18.02 18.14 -18.81
C ALA A 85 -19.14 17.11 -18.53
N LEU A 86 -19.31 16.70 -17.26
CA LEU A 86 -20.42 15.83 -16.85
C LEU A 86 -21.79 16.49 -17.07
N GLN A 87 -21.92 17.77 -16.74
CA GLN A 87 -23.14 18.54 -17.03
C GLN A 87 -23.40 18.63 -18.54
N GLY A 88 -22.36 18.82 -19.36
CA GLY A 88 -22.44 18.81 -20.82
C GLY A 88 -22.95 17.49 -21.39
N VAL A 89 -22.76 16.36 -20.73
CA VAL A 89 -23.32 15.06 -21.10
C VAL A 89 -24.66 14.74 -20.40
N GLY A 90 -25.22 15.69 -19.65
CA GLY A 90 -26.56 15.60 -19.05
C GLY A 90 -26.60 14.94 -17.68
N LEU A 91 -25.49 14.93 -16.93
CA LEU A 91 -25.44 14.45 -15.55
C LEU A 91 -25.49 15.63 -14.56
N ASP A 92 -26.19 15.48 -13.43
CA ASP A 92 -26.21 16.47 -12.33
C ASP A 92 -24.94 16.31 -11.48
N ALA A 93 -23.85 16.95 -11.93
CA ALA A 93 -22.57 16.89 -11.28
C ALA A 93 -22.39 18.01 -10.24
N VAL A 94 -21.85 17.67 -9.07
CA VAL A 94 -21.59 18.57 -7.95
C VAL A 94 -20.10 18.59 -7.62
N VAL A 95 -19.48 19.78 -7.67
CA VAL A 95 -18.09 19.95 -7.23
C VAL A 95 -17.97 19.80 -5.72
N VAL A 96 -17.06 18.94 -5.29
CA VAL A 96 -16.72 18.71 -3.88
C VAL A 96 -15.26 19.05 -3.68
N ASP A 97 -14.99 20.25 -3.22
CA ASP A 97 -13.66 20.77 -2.88
C ASP A 97 -13.61 21.18 -1.40
N PRO A 98 -12.44 21.54 -0.84
CA PRO A 98 -12.30 21.88 0.59
C PRO A 98 -13.24 22.99 1.10
N ASP A 99 -13.71 23.88 0.23
CA ASP A 99 -14.62 24.97 0.61
C ASP A 99 -16.11 24.59 0.44
N SER A 100 -16.37 23.42 -0.15
CA SER A 100 -17.72 22.88 -0.27
C SER A 100 -18.28 22.42 1.07
N PRO A 101 -19.58 22.64 1.36
CA PRO A 101 -20.23 22.05 2.54
C PRO A 101 -20.25 20.52 2.51
N TYR A 102 -20.00 19.93 1.35
CA TYR A 102 -19.97 18.48 1.13
C TYR A 102 -18.58 17.87 1.31
N TRP A 103 -17.54 18.66 1.68
CA TRP A 103 -16.18 18.15 1.82
C TRP A 103 -16.05 17.11 2.94
N PRO A 104 -15.59 15.85 2.63
CA PRO A 104 -15.57 14.80 3.64
C PRO A 104 -14.18 14.44 4.14
N ILE A 105 -13.08 14.80 3.45
CA ILE A 105 -11.75 14.27 3.73
C ILE A 105 -11.09 15.05 4.85
N LEU A 106 -11.05 14.46 6.06
CA LEU A 106 -10.28 14.97 7.18
C LEU A 106 -8.92 14.26 7.27
N THR A 107 -7.91 15.01 7.71
CA THR A 107 -6.52 14.52 7.81
C THR A 107 -5.88 14.95 9.13
N ASP A 108 -4.74 14.32 9.43
CA ASP A 108 -3.78 14.87 10.38
C ASP A 108 -3.19 16.21 9.87
N SER A 109 -2.36 16.86 10.69
CA SER A 109 -1.70 18.13 10.37
C SER A 109 -0.29 17.95 9.77
N ASN A 110 0.02 16.78 9.22
CA ASN A 110 1.31 16.53 8.55
C ASN A 110 1.27 17.11 7.13
N HIS A 111 1.44 18.43 7.02
CA HIS A 111 1.40 19.15 5.75
C HIS A 111 2.34 18.52 4.71
N LEU A 112 1.95 18.53 3.43
CA LEU A 112 2.60 17.97 2.25
C LEU A 112 2.60 16.43 2.16
N ASP A 113 2.26 15.73 3.25
CA ASP A 113 2.12 14.26 3.28
C ASP A 113 1.14 13.81 4.37
N ALA A 114 -0.02 14.49 4.44
CA ALA A 114 -1.05 14.22 5.43
C ALA A 114 -1.68 12.84 5.25
N ASN A 115 -2.16 12.26 6.35
CA ASN A 115 -2.87 10.99 6.33
C ASN A 115 -4.36 11.22 6.64
N PRO A 116 -5.26 10.66 5.83
CA PRO A 116 -6.68 10.66 6.13
C PRO A 116 -6.99 10.04 7.50
N LEU A 117 -7.83 10.72 8.26
CA LEU A 117 -8.42 10.21 9.49
C LEU A 117 -9.66 9.38 9.09
N TYR A 118 -9.52 8.05 9.15
CA TYR A 118 -10.48 7.12 8.54
C TYR A 118 -11.89 7.25 9.15
N GLU A 119 -12.03 7.18 10.46
CA GLU A 119 -13.35 7.18 11.11
C GLU A 119 -14.06 8.55 11.00
N GLU A 120 -13.32 9.66 11.14
CA GLU A 120 -13.83 11.02 10.97
C GLU A 120 -14.25 11.25 9.52
N THR A 121 -13.43 10.82 8.56
CA THR A 121 -13.76 10.91 7.13
C THR A 121 -14.98 10.03 6.81
N LYS A 122 -15.09 8.84 7.37
CA LYS A 122 -16.23 7.93 7.19
C LYS A 122 -17.54 8.60 7.63
N HIS A 123 -17.54 9.20 8.82
CA HIS A 123 -18.70 9.92 9.32
C HIS A 123 -19.16 11.02 8.36
N LEU A 124 -18.20 11.81 7.85
CA LEU A 124 -18.51 12.90 6.93
C LEU A 124 -18.94 12.40 5.52
N VAL A 125 -18.39 11.29 5.06
CA VAL A 125 -18.83 10.66 3.79
C VAL A 125 -20.29 10.22 3.91
N GLU A 126 -20.66 9.57 5.03
CA GLU A 126 -22.04 9.14 5.28
C GLU A 126 -22.99 10.33 5.41
N GLU A 127 -22.58 11.39 6.06
CA GLU A 127 -23.38 12.61 6.26
C GLU A 127 -23.52 13.46 5.00
N ARG A 128 -22.45 13.59 4.18
CA ARG A 128 -22.35 14.63 3.16
C ARG A 128 -22.36 14.11 1.73
N LEU A 129 -21.67 13.01 1.43
CA LEU A 129 -21.61 12.48 0.07
C LEU A 129 -22.75 11.52 -0.24
N LYS A 130 -23.11 10.68 0.71
CA LYS A 130 -24.18 9.69 0.52
C LYS A 130 -25.51 10.32 0.17
N PRO A 131 -25.98 11.43 0.78
CA PRO A 131 -27.20 12.12 0.38
C PRO A 131 -27.15 12.66 -1.06
N LEU A 132 -25.98 13.07 -1.57
CA LEU A 132 -25.85 13.47 -2.98
C LEU A 132 -26.08 12.30 -3.91
N LEU A 133 -25.50 11.13 -3.61
CA LEU A 133 -25.69 9.90 -4.37
C LEU A 133 -27.17 9.45 -4.36
N ASP A 134 -27.81 9.48 -3.20
CA ASP A 134 -29.23 9.13 -3.04
C ASP A 134 -30.15 10.08 -3.80
N ALA A 135 -29.74 11.33 -3.99
CA ALA A 135 -30.41 12.33 -4.82
C ALA A 135 -30.08 12.19 -6.34
N GLY A 136 -29.34 11.15 -6.75
CA GLY A 136 -28.97 10.93 -8.15
C GLY A 136 -27.89 11.90 -8.67
N LYS A 137 -27.19 12.61 -7.80
CA LYS A 137 -26.10 13.51 -8.19
C LYS A 137 -24.77 12.77 -8.33
N VAL A 138 -23.87 13.34 -9.13
CA VAL A 138 -22.50 12.82 -9.32
C VAL A 138 -21.50 13.74 -8.61
N PRO A 139 -21.02 13.39 -7.41
CA PRO A 139 -19.97 14.15 -6.73
C PRO A 139 -18.66 14.09 -7.51
N VAL A 140 -18.04 15.24 -7.78
CA VAL A 140 -16.70 15.37 -8.37
C VAL A 140 -15.78 15.90 -7.30
N VAL A 141 -15.01 15.00 -6.71
CA VAL A 141 -14.17 15.23 -5.52
C VAL A 141 -12.75 15.58 -5.95
N CYS A 142 -12.17 16.62 -5.35
CA CYS A 142 -10.74 16.89 -5.47
C CYS A 142 -9.97 15.73 -4.84
N GLY A 143 -9.19 15.00 -5.63
CA GLY A 143 -8.22 14.04 -5.10
C GLY A 143 -7.02 14.74 -4.48
N PHE A 144 -6.12 14.02 -3.80
CA PHE A 144 -4.87 14.56 -3.25
C PHE A 144 -5.04 15.55 -2.10
N VAL A 145 -6.17 16.20 -1.97
CA VAL A 145 -6.44 17.25 -1.00
C VAL A 145 -7.14 16.70 0.24
N GLY A 146 -6.86 17.25 1.39
CA GLY A 146 -7.51 17.01 2.66
C GLY A 146 -7.74 18.32 3.43
N LYS A 147 -8.30 18.19 4.61
CA LYS A 147 -8.49 19.31 5.54
C LYS A 147 -8.25 18.84 6.97
N THR A 148 -7.54 19.61 7.76
CA THR A 148 -7.40 19.33 9.19
C THR A 148 -8.73 19.61 9.93
N VAL A 149 -8.85 19.12 11.15
CA VAL A 149 -10.03 19.36 11.99
C VAL A 149 -10.26 20.87 12.25
N ASP A 150 -9.18 21.65 12.34
CA ASP A 150 -9.23 23.13 12.49
C ASP A 150 -9.41 23.87 11.15
N GLY A 151 -9.62 23.14 10.06
CA GLY A 151 -10.05 23.69 8.78
C GLY A 151 -8.94 24.08 7.81
N LYS A 152 -7.68 23.77 8.10
CA LYS A 152 -6.55 24.07 7.20
C LYS A 152 -6.46 23.04 6.08
N VAL A 153 -6.17 23.50 4.87
CA VAL A 153 -5.94 22.59 3.73
C VAL A 153 -4.65 21.82 3.92
N THR A 154 -4.69 20.55 3.56
CA THR A 154 -3.54 19.65 3.54
C THR A 154 -3.46 18.94 2.20
N THR A 155 -2.28 18.41 1.87
CA THR A 155 -2.12 17.50 0.73
C THR A 155 -1.63 16.13 1.19
N LEU A 156 -2.10 15.06 0.49
CA LEU A 156 -1.87 13.66 0.87
C LEU A 156 -0.52 13.11 0.37
N GLY A 157 0.31 13.95 -0.23
CA GLY A 157 1.58 13.52 -0.81
C GLY A 157 1.43 12.67 -2.07
N ARG A 158 2.47 11.93 -2.42
CA ARG A 158 2.49 11.08 -3.63
C ARG A 158 1.37 10.06 -3.61
N GLY A 159 0.69 9.89 -4.76
CA GLY A 159 -0.44 8.97 -4.89
C GLY A 159 -1.72 9.43 -4.17
N GLY A 160 -1.77 10.68 -3.71
CA GLY A 160 -2.87 11.20 -2.90
C GLY A 160 -4.24 11.08 -3.57
N SER A 161 -4.36 11.29 -4.89
CA SER A 161 -5.65 11.14 -5.59
C SER A 161 -6.10 9.68 -5.68
N ASP A 162 -5.16 8.72 -5.85
CA ASP A 162 -5.46 7.29 -5.78
C ASP A 162 -5.90 6.94 -4.35
N THR A 163 -5.23 7.50 -3.33
CA THR A 163 -5.58 7.35 -1.91
C THR A 163 -7.01 7.84 -1.63
N THR A 164 -7.37 9.05 -2.13
CA THR A 164 -8.73 9.58 -2.00
C THR A 164 -9.77 8.63 -2.60
N ALA A 165 -9.52 8.10 -3.81
CA ALA A 165 -10.47 7.22 -4.49
C ALA A 165 -10.66 5.89 -3.76
N VAL A 166 -9.56 5.25 -3.32
CA VAL A 166 -9.62 3.98 -2.58
C VAL A 166 -10.29 4.19 -1.21
N LEU A 167 -9.97 5.28 -0.50
CA LEU A 167 -10.59 5.64 0.77
C LEU A 167 -12.12 5.79 0.63
N LEU A 168 -12.59 6.58 -0.34
CA LEU A 168 -14.01 6.78 -0.57
C LEU A 168 -14.71 5.49 -0.99
N GLY A 169 -14.11 4.71 -1.89
CA GLY A 169 -14.62 3.42 -2.31
C GLY A 169 -14.75 2.44 -1.16
N SER A 170 -13.76 2.39 -0.28
CA SER A 170 -13.75 1.52 0.90
C SER A 170 -14.81 1.92 1.92
N ILE A 171 -14.93 3.20 2.22
CA ILE A 171 -15.95 3.73 3.16
C ILE A 171 -17.37 3.43 2.67
N LEU A 172 -17.61 3.65 1.38
CA LEU A 172 -18.93 3.45 0.75
C LEU A 172 -19.23 2.00 0.42
N ARG A 173 -18.29 1.07 0.65
CA ARG A 173 -18.40 -0.33 0.21
C ARG A 173 -18.76 -0.39 -1.27
N ALA A 174 -18.03 0.40 -2.08
CA ALA A 174 -18.27 0.50 -3.50
C ALA A 174 -18.14 -0.88 -4.18
N LYS A 175 -18.86 -1.07 -5.27
CA LYS A 175 -18.74 -2.26 -6.10
C LYS A 175 -17.31 -2.44 -6.62
N GLU A 176 -16.68 -1.32 -7.01
CA GLU A 176 -15.29 -1.25 -7.42
C GLU A 176 -14.76 0.19 -7.37
N VAL A 177 -13.43 0.33 -7.32
CA VAL A 177 -12.71 1.59 -7.52
C VAL A 177 -11.95 1.49 -8.83
N VAL A 178 -12.28 2.31 -9.81
CA VAL A 178 -11.64 2.31 -11.14
C VAL A 178 -10.62 3.44 -11.23
N LEU A 179 -9.34 3.09 -11.26
CA LEU A 179 -8.23 4.04 -11.43
C LEU A 179 -7.86 4.10 -12.92
N VAL A 180 -8.32 5.15 -13.59
CA VAL A 180 -8.08 5.35 -15.02
C VAL A 180 -6.70 6.01 -15.21
N LYS A 181 -5.82 5.34 -15.97
CA LYS A 181 -4.42 5.72 -16.19
C LYS A 181 -4.05 5.58 -17.67
N ASP A 182 -2.97 6.24 -18.10
CA ASP A 182 -2.46 6.13 -19.48
C ASP A 182 -2.12 4.66 -19.81
N VAL A 183 -1.40 4.02 -18.89
CA VAL A 183 -1.14 2.59 -18.92
C VAL A 183 -2.17 1.91 -18.04
N GLY A 184 -3.21 1.36 -18.68
CA GLY A 184 -4.36 0.76 -17.99
C GLY A 184 -4.11 -0.62 -17.40
N LYS A 185 -2.86 -1.08 -17.29
CA LYS A 185 -2.49 -2.42 -16.84
C LYS A 185 -1.26 -2.38 -15.95
N VAL A 186 -1.14 -3.39 -15.10
CA VAL A 186 0.12 -3.74 -14.43
C VAL A 186 0.86 -4.76 -15.28
N PHE A 187 2.18 -4.64 -15.37
CA PHE A 187 3.02 -5.55 -16.13
C PHE A 187 3.96 -6.33 -15.20
N SER A 188 4.45 -7.47 -15.69
CA SER A 188 5.40 -8.33 -14.98
C SER A 188 6.74 -7.64 -14.67
N SER A 189 7.05 -6.55 -15.38
CA SER A 189 8.17 -5.64 -15.14
C SER A 189 7.83 -4.27 -15.74
N ASP A 190 8.69 -3.28 -15.52
CA ASP A 190 8.61 -1.96 -16.17
C ASP A 190 8.82 -2.11 -17.69
N PRO A 191 7.80 -1.89 -18.54
CA PRO A 191 7.91 -2.09 -19.99
C PRO A 191 8.93 -1.15 -20.66
N ASP A 192 9.27 -0.03 -20.03
CA ASP A 192 10.32 0.86 -20.51
C ASP A 192 11.73 0.27 -20.29
N LYS A 193 11.85 -0.74 -19.43
CA LYS A 193 13.13 -1.40 -19.10
C LYS A 193 13.21 -2.81 -19.63
N VAL A 194 12.08 -3.52 -19.72
CA VAL A 194 11.98 -4.93 -20.09
C VAL A 194 10.96 -5.04 -21.22
N SER A 195 11.45 -5.20 -22.45
CA SER A 195 10.64 -5.14 -23.67
C SER A 195 9.64 -6.29 -23.82
N ASP A 196 9.87 -7.42 -23.15
CA ASP A 196 9.01 -8.60 -23.13
C ASP A 196 8.14 -8.68 -21.86
N ALA A 197 7.98 -7.56 -21.15
CA ALA A 197 7.07 -7.47 -20.02
C ALA A 197 5.64 -7.80 -20.46
N VAL A 198 4.99 -8.73 -19.75
CA VAL A 198 3.64 -9.19 -20.05
C VAL A 198 2.62 -8.56 -19.10
N PRO A 199 1.39 -8.27 -19.56
CA PRO A 199 0.36 -7.72 -18.70
C PRO A 199 -0.13 -8.74 -17.68
N ILE A 200 -0.37 -8.28 -16.45
CA ILE A 200 -0.94 -9.04 -15.34
C ILE A 200 -2.44 -8.71 -15.27
N THR A 201 -3.29 -9.75 -15.22
CA THR A 201 -4.75 -9.57 -15.17
C THR A 201 -5.29 -9.38 -13.76
N SER A 202 -4.63 -9.97 -12.77
CA SER A 202 -5.04 -9.88 -11.36
C SER A 202 -3.85 -9.92 -10.41
N LEU A 203 -3.98 -9.22 -9.31
CA LEU A 203 -3.07 -9.25 -8.16
C LEU A 203 -3.91 -9.33 -6.89
N ASP A 204 -3.38 -9.98 -5.86
CA ASP A 204 -3.92 -9.78 -4.51
C ASP A 204 -3.37 -8.51 -3.86
N SER A 205 -3.93 -8.14 -2.70
CA SER A 205 -3.55 -6.91 -1.99
C SER A 205 -2.09 -6.92 -1.54
N GLU A 206 -1.55 -8.07 -1.11
CA GLU A 206 -0.16 -8.20 -0.65
C GLU A 206 0.82 -8.15 -1.84
N GLU A 207 0.49 -8.81 -2.96
CA GLU A 207 1.27 -8.75 -4.20
C GLU A 207 1.34 -7.31 -4.75
N ALA A 208 0.19 -6.63 -4.80
CA ALA A 208 0.12 -5.24 -5.23
C ALA A 208 0.93 -4.31 -4.32
N LEU A 209 0.88 -4.53 -3.00
CA LEU A 209 1.66 -3.78 -2.03
C LEU A 209 3.16 -4.03 -2.20
N ALA A 210 3.57 -5.29 -2.32
CA ALA A 210 4.98 -5.67 -2.52
C ALA A 210 5.56 -5.03 -3.80
N LEU A 211 4.81 -5.05 -4.91
CA LEU A 211 5.21 -4.38 -6.16
C LEU A 211 5.31 -2.86 -6.00
N SER A 212 4.32 -2.24 -5.33
CA SER A 212 4.31 -0.79 -5.09
C SER A 212 5.49 -0.33 -4.26
N VAL A 213 5.79 -1.04 -3.17
CA VAL A 213 6.94 -0.79 -2.28
C VAL A 213 8.25 -1.07 -3.03
N GLY A 214 8.28 -2.09 -3.89
CA GLY A 214 9.38 -2.44 -4.77
C GLY A 214 9.66 -1.41 -5.88
N GLY A 215 8.84 -0.35 -6.00
CA GLY A 215 9.06 0.77 -6.93
C GLY A 215 8.26 0.72 -8.22
N ALA A 216 7.32 -0.21 -8.36
CA ALA A 216 6.39 -0.23 -9.49
C ALA A 216 5.43 0.98 -9.42
N LYS A 217 5.21 1.63 -10.57
CA LYS A 217 4.54 2.96 -10.65
C LYS A 217 3.04 2.90 -10.94
N PHE A 218 2.41 1.73 -10.86
CA PHE A 218 0.99 1.58 -11.22
C PHE A 218 0.03 2.13 -10.14
N LEU A 219 0.41 2.03 -8.87
CA LEU A 219 -0.37 2.51 -7.72
C LEU A 219 0.58 2.83 -6.57
N HIS A 220 0.33 3.90 -5.83
CA HIS A 220 1.13 4.20 -4.65
C HIS A 220 0.64 3.37 -3.46
N TYR A 221 1.57 2.75 -2.72
CA TYR A 221 1.27 1.89 -1.56
C TYR A 221 0.34 2.55 -0.52
N LYS A 222 0.39 3.89 -0.38
CA LYS A 222 -0.48 4.66 0.53
C LYS A 222 -1.97 4.45 0.23
N ALA A 223 -2.34 4.29 -1.03
CA ALA A 223 -3.72 4.01 -1.42
C ALA A 223 -4.17 2.60 -0.99
N LEU A 224 -3.29 1.60 -1.15
CA LEU A 224 -3.59 0.22 -0.76
C LEU A 224 -3.89 0.06 0.74
N ARG A 225 -3.33 0.93 1.59
CA ARG A 225 -3.62 0.92 3.03
C ARG A 225 -5.08 1.11 3.38
N TYR A 226 -5.85 1.77 2.52
CA TYR A 226 -7.28 2.04 2.72
C TYR A 226 -8.18 1.02 2.03
N LYS A 227 -7.61 0.06 1.28
CA LYS A 227 -8.40 -1.01 0.65
C LYS A 227 -9.02 -1.92 1.71
N VAL A 228 -10.29 -2.23 1.54
CA VAL A 228 -11.04 -3.17 2.40
C VAL A 228 -11.48 -4.39 1.58
N ASP A 229 -11.84 -5.47 2.29
CA ASP A 229 -12.36 -6.69 1.69
C ASP A 229 -13.60 -6.42 0.85
N GLY A 230 -13.71 -7.10 -0.29
CA GLY A 230 -14.87 -7.02 -1.17
C GLY A 230 -15.01 -5.71 -1.95
N VAL A 231 -13.99 -4.83 -1.93
CA VAL A 231 -13.91 -3.64 -2.77
C VAL A 231 -12.67 -3.74 -3.66
N PRO A 232 -12.79 -4.30 -4.87
CA PRO A 232 -11.68 -4.41 -5.80
C PRO A 232 -11.26 -3.05 -6.35
N ILE A 233 -9.95 -2.93 -6.64
CA ILE A 233 -9.37 -1.79 -7.35
C ILE A 233 -9.06 -2.24 -8.77
N HIS A 234 -9.61 -1.54 -9.75
CA HIS A 234 -9.43 -1.82 -11.17
C HIS A 234 -8.50 -0.77 -11.79
N ILE A 235 -7.30 -1.15 -12.19
CA ILE A 235 -6.42 -0.31 -13.00
C ILE A 235 -6.87 -0.45 -14.45
N ALA A 236 -7.32 0.63 -15.06
CA ALA A 236 -7.88 0.63 -16.40
C ALA A 236 -7.35 1.80 -17.24
N SER A 237 -7.37 1.68 -18.56
CA SER A 237 -7.16 2.79 -19.49
C SER A 237 -8.47 3.54 -19.71
N LEU A 238 -8.43 4.59 -20.52
CA LEU A 238 -9.64 5.32 -20.89
C LEU A 238 -10.56 4.50 -21.85
N ASP A 239 -9.99 3.53 -22.55
CA ASP A 239 -10.72 2.59 -23.40
C ASP A 239 -11.54 1.60 -22.55
N PRO A 240 -12.88 1.57 -22.66
CA PRO A 240 -13.72 0.65 -21.89
C PRO A 240 -13.53 -0.84 -22.27
N GLU A 241 -13.00 -1.14 -23.46
CA GLU A 241 -12.72 -2.50 -23.91
C GLU A 241 -11.44 -3.08 -23.28
N ASP A 242 -10.59 -2.23 -22.71
CA ASP A 242 -9.39 -2.66 -22.02
C ASP A 242 -9.74 -3.27 -20.65
N LYS A 243 -9.52 -4.58 -20.51
CA LYS A 243 -9.84 -5.33 -19.28
C LYS A 243 -8.98 -4.92 -18.09
N GLY A 244 -7.83 -4.27 -18.32
CA GLY A 244 -6.98 -3.77 -17.26
C GLY A 244 -6.41 -4.84 -16.31
N THR A 245 -6.11 -4.42 -15.08
CA THR A 245 -5.67 -5.29 -13.97
C THR A 245 -6.58 -5.08 -12.77
N VAL A 246 -7.07 -6.15 -12.18
CA VAL A 246 -7.88 -6.12 -10.96
C VAL A 246 -7.01 -6.44 -9.75
N ILE A 247 -7.08 -5.61 -8.71
CA ILE A 247 -6.45 -5.84 -7.42
C ILE A 247 -7.56 -6.15 -6.42
N ASP A 248 -7.59 -7.38 -5.92
CA ASP A 248 -8.55 -7.82 -4.93
C ASP A 248 -7.84 -8.55 -3.77
N GLY A 249 -8.58 -9.03 -2.77
CA GLY A 249 -8.02 -9.73 -1.61
C GLY A 249 -8.24 -8.95 -0.31
N GLU A 250 -7.56 -9.40 0.74
CA GLU A 250 -7.78 -8.96 2.11
C GLU A 250 -7.41 -7.50 2.36
N SER A 251 -8.04 -6.95 3.39
CA SER A 251 -7.77 -5.60 3.88
C SER A 251 -6.35 -5.50 4.46
N LEU A 252 -5.67 -4.41 4.13
CA LEU A 252 -4.35 -4.07 4.70
C LEU A 252 -4.44 -3.01 5.82
N LEU A 253 -5.68 -2.68 6.26
CA LEU A 253 -5.93 -1.65 7.28
C LEU A 253 -5.55 -2.09 8.70
N ASN A 254 -5.50 -3.39 8.96
CA ASN A 254 -5.35 -3.90 10.31
C ASN A 254 -3.89 -4.14 10.68
N VAL A 255 -3.59 -3.93 11.96
CA VAL A 255 -2.37 -4.47 12.56
C VAL A 255 -2.62 -5.94 12.82
N ASP A 256 -1.82 -6.80 12.22
CA ASP A 256 -1.85 -8.23 12.42
C ASP A 256 -0.56 -8.70 13.08
N ILE A 257 -0.67 -9.46 14.16
CA ILE A 257 0.47 -9.98 14.92
C ILE A 257 0.24 -11.46 15.15
N GLU A 258 0.98 -12.27 14.42
CA GLU A 258 0.90 -13.72 14.44
C GLU A 258 2.24 -14.33 14.87
N ALA A 259 2.19 -15.45 15.56
CA ALA A 259 3.35 -16.27 15.86
C ALA A 259 3.18 -17.66 15.25
N LEU A 260 4.26 -18.23 14.77
CA LEU A 260 4.26 -19.62 14.35
C LEU A 260 4.06 -20.53 15.56
N GLU A 261 3.21 -21.54 15.40
CA GLU A 261 2.98 -22.59 16.40
C GLU A 261 4.10 -23.62 16.37
N ASP A 262 4.54 -23.99 15.16
CA ASP A 262 5.61 -24.94 14.96
C ASP A 262 6.98 -24.36 15.35
N PRO A 263 7.82 -25.13 16.05
CA PRO A 263 9.14 -24.68 16.46
C PRO A 263 10.04 -24.46 15.23
N VAL A 264 10.80 -23.38 15.31
CA VAL A 264 11.83 -22.99 14.33
C VAL A 264 13.21 -23.35 14.85
N THR A 265 14.03 -23.96 14.02
CA THR A 265 15.46 -24.18 14.27
C THR A 265 16.28 -23.17 13.48
N MET A 266 17.15 -22.43 14.13
CA MET A 266 18.19 -21.64 13.49
C MET A 266 19.38 -22.54 13.20
N ILE A 267 19.73 -22.71 11.92
CA ILE A 267 20.90 -23.50 11.48
C ILE A 267 21.93 -22.56 10.90
N THR A 268 23.16 -22.64 11.39
CA THR A 268 24.29 -21.84 10.91
C THR A 268 25.31 -22.73 10.23
N VAL A 269 25.60 -22.47 8.96
CA VAL A 269 26.69 -23.07 8.22
C VAL A 269 27.83 -22.08 8.13
N VAL A 270 29.01 -22.44 8.59
CA VAL A 270 30.20 -21.57 8.58
C VAL A 270 31.22 -22.07 7.55
N GLY A 271 31.85 -21.13 6.87
CA GLY A 271 32.87 -21.40 5.84
C GLY A 271 33.17 -20.15 5.02
N ASN A 272 33.91 -20.32 3.93
CA ASN A 272 34.10 -19.22 2.96
C ASN A 272 32.95 -19.25 1.95
N MET A 273 31.99 -18.34 2.11
CA MET A 273 30.77 -18.26 1.28
C MET A 273 30.95 -17.37 0.04
N ASN A 274 32.13 -16.80 -0.18
CA ASN A 274 32.41 -15.92 -1.32
C ASN A 274 32.35 -16.74 -2.64
N GLY A 275 31.45 -16.31 -3.55
CA GLY A 275 31.34 -16.91 -4.90
C GLY A 275 30.44 -18.16 -5.00
N SER A 276 29.74 -18.56 -3.96
CA SER A 276 28.99 -19.82 -3.89
C SER A 276 27.51 -19.71 -4.24
N HIS A 277 27.12 -18.89 -5.25
CA HIS A 277 25.71 -18.73 -5.61
C HIS A 277 25.00 -20.05 -5.96
N LYS A 278 25.68 -20.94 -6.70
CA LYS A 278 25.16 -22.27 -7.01
C LYS A 278 24.97 -23.12 -5.75
N ALA A 279 25.88 -23.00 -4.80
CA ALA A 279 25.87 -23.79 -3.57
C ALA A 279 24.77 -23.35 -2.57
N ILE A 280 24.29 -22.08 -2.60
CA ILE A 280 23.10 -21.69 -1.82
C ILE A 280 21.86 -22.44 -2.35
N GLY A 281 21.69 -22.54 -3.66
CA GLY A 281 20.61 -23.32 -4.26
C GLY A 281 20.67 -24.80 -3.85
N GLU A 282 21.85 -25.40 -3.87
CA GLU A 282 22.08 -26.79 -3.42
C GLU A 282 21.83 -26.95 -1.90
N LEU A 283 22.24 -25.97 -1.07
CA LEU A 283 21.96 -25.95 0.37
C LEU A 283 20.44 -25.96 0.62
N LEU A 284 19.69 -25.10 -0.05
CA LEU A 284 18.23 -25.07 0.06
C LEU A 284 17.60 -26.37 -0.40
N ALA A 285 18.03 -26.92 -1.54
CA ALA A 285 17.55 -28.19 -2.06
C ALA A 285 17.77 -29.34 -1.07
N ASN A 286 18.94 -29.36 -0.37
CA ASN A 286 19.23 -30.34 0.67
C ASN A 286 18.31 -30.20 1.89
N VAL A 287 17.98 -28.97 2.31
CA VAL A 287 17.01 -28.75 3.40
C VAL A 287 15.64 -29.31 3.03
N TYR A 288 15.15 -28.98 1.82
CA TYR A 288 13.84 -29.43 1.35
C TYR A 288 13.76 -30.95 1.13
N SER A 289 14.85 -31.59 0.68
CA SER A 289 14.88 -33.04 0.39
C SER A 289 14.58 -33.92 1.60
N VAL A 290 14.82 -33.39 2.82
CA VAL A 290 14.55 -34.11 4.08
C VAL A 290 13.35 -33.55 4.86
N GLY A 291 12.51 -32.75 4.18
CA GLY A 291 11.26 -32.23 4.72
C GLY A 291 11.43 -30.98 5.61
N GLY A 292 12.59 -30.33 5.61
CA GLY A 292 12.76 -29.01 6.18
C GLY A 292 12.11 -27.94 5.31
N LYS A 293 11.61 -26.85 5.92
CA LYS A 293 11.08 -25.69 5.19
C LYS A 293 11.82 -24.44 5.66
N VAL A 294 12.60 -23.82 4.77
CA VAL A 294 13.29 -22.56 5.06
C VAL A 294 12.28 -21.42 5.04
N ILE A 295 12.19 -20.66 6.14
CA ILE A 295 11.31 -19.50 6.29
C ILE A 295 12.07 -18.18 6.25
N SER A 296 13.39 -18.21 6.49
CA SER A 296 14.26 -17.05 6.34
C SER A 296 15.71 -17.50 6.14
N LEU A 297 16.49 -16.65 5.46
CA LEU A 297 17.89 -16.87 5.20
C LEU A 297 18.65 -15.56 5.30
N GLY A 298 19.79 -15.59 6.00
CA GLY A 298 20.80 -14.54 6.03
C GLY A 298 22.14 -15.08 5.53
N SER A 299 22.83 -14.32 4.69
CA SER A 299 24.14 -14.71 4.16
C SER A 299 25.16 -13.63 4.46
N GLU A 300 26.30 -14.03 5.02
CA GLU A 300 27.47 -13.23 5.27
C GLU A 300 28.70 -13.85 4.58
N PRO A 301 29.83 -13.14 4.46
CA PRO A 301 31.01 -13.66 3.77
C PRO A 301 31.55 -14.97 4.34
N LYS A 302 31.27 -15.26 5.63
CA LYS A 302 31.78 -16.45 6.33
C LYS A 302 30.72 -17.37 6.94
N SER A 303 29.44 -17.04 6.76
CA SER A 303 28.36 -17.84 7.31
C SER A 303 27.06 -17.69 6.52
N ILE A 304 26.23 -18.72 6.54
CA ILE A 304 24.84 -18.69 6.15
C ILE A 304 24.00 -19.11 7.34
N VAL A 305 23.02 -18.31 7.70
CA VAL A 305 22.04 -18.60 8.75
C VAL A 305 20.71 -18.91 8.12
N LEU A 306 20.14 -20.05 8.43
CA LEU A 306 18.82 -20.51 7.99
C LEU A 306 17.88 -20.58 9.18
N TYR A 307 16.63 -20.12 9.03
CA TYR A 307 15.55 -20.40 9.95
C TYR A 307 14.62 -21.43 9.30
N VAL A 308 14.50 -22.60 9.93
CA VAL A 308 13.92 -23.79 9.30
C VAL A 308 12.84 -24.40 10.19
N LEU A 309 11.66 -24.66 9.63
CA LEU A 309 10.67 -25.55 10.23
C LEU A 309 11.12 -27.01 10.05
N ASN A 310 10.86 -27.86 11.05
CA ASN A 310 11.34 -29.24 11.10
C ASN A 310 12.89 -29.37 11.08
N GLY A 311 13.60 -28.36 11.57
CA GLY A 311 15.06 -28.25 11.46
C GLY A 311 15.84 -29.35 12.18
N SER A 312 15.30 -29.99 13.21
CA SER A 312 15.94 -31.11 13.90
C SER A 312 16.24 -32.32 12.99
N LYS A 313 15.41 -32.55 11.95
CA LYS A 313 15.63 -33.58 10.94
C LYS A 313 16.68 -33.20 9.89
N VAL A 314 16.91 -31.90 9.74
CA VAL A 314 17.75 -31.31 8.72
C VAL A 314 19.23 -31.31 9.10
N LEU A 315 19.54 -31.11 10.39
CA LEU A 315 20.91 -30.86 10.86
C LEU A 315 21.90 -31.98 10.45
N GLY A 316 21.56 -33.24 10.71
CA GLY A 316 22.45 -34.37 10.38
C GLY A 316 22.69 -34.52 8.88
N HIS A 317 21.64 -34.30 8.07
CA HIS A 317 21.76 -34.36 6.62
C HIS A 317 22.63 -33.21 6.08
N LEU A 318 22.41 -31.97 6.55
CA LEU A 318 23.23 -30.83 6.17
C LEU A 318 24.68 -30.98 6.59
N HIS A 319 24.95 -31.50 7.80
CA HIS A 319 26.31 -31.79 8.24
C HIS A 319 27.02 -32.73 7.26
N SER A 320 26.40 -33.85 6.92
CA SER A 320 26.97 -34.82 5.97
C SER A 320 27.24 -34.20 4.61
N TRP A 321 26.29 -33.40 4.09
CA TRP A 321 26.44 -32.72 2.81
C TRP A 321 27.56 -31.64 2.85
N VAL A 322 27.59 -30.79 3.89
CA VAL A 322 28.62 -29.75 4.04
C VAL A 322 30.03 -30.33 4.09
N VAL A 323 30.20 -31.45 4.83
CA VAL A 323 31.50 -32.14 4.95
C VAL A 323 31.89 -32.82 3.62
N SER A 324 30.98 -33.54 2.98
CA SER A 324 31.27 -34.28 1.76
C SER A 324 31.56 -33.37 0.55
N THR A 325 30.93 -32.22 0.49
CA THR A 325 31.11 -31.26 -0.63
C THR A 325 32.21 -30.22 -0.36
N GLY A 326 32.66 -30.08 0.88
CA GLY A 326 33.57 -29.01 1.28
C GLY A 326 32.95 -27.60 1.18
N PHE A 327 31.61 -27.50 1.11
CA PHE A 327 30.90 -26.22 1.02
C PHE A 327 31.14 -25.32 2.22
N GLY A 328 31.22 -25.90 3.41
CA GLY A 328 31.51 -25.21 4.66
C GLY A 328 32.46 -26.00 5.53
N LYS A 329 32.79 -25.44 6.70
CA LYS A 329 33.66 -26.07 7.70
C LYS A 329 32.90 -26.75 8.83
N ALA A 330 31.75 -26.19 9.20
CA ALA A 330 30.92 -26.68 10.28
C ALA A 330 29.46 -26.24 10.12
N VAL A 331 28.58 -26.99 10.77
CA VAL A 331 27.16 -26.67 10.93
C VAL A 331 26.81 -26.69 12.41
N SER A 332 26.04 -25.71 12.87
CA SER A 332 25.48 -25.67 14.22
C SER A 332 23.98 -25.36 14.16
N SER A 333 23.26 -25.72 15.22
CA SER A 333 21.84 -25.40 15.33
C SER A 333 21.52 -24.76 16.70
N TYR A 334 20.45 -23.94 16.70
CA TYR A 334 19.79 -23.47 17.90
C TYR A 334 18.30 -23.74 17.74
N ASP A 335 17.77 -24.60 18.60
CA ASP A 335 16.40 -25.08 18.52
C ASP A 335 15.43 -24.27 19.37
N ASN A 336 14.13 -24.57 19.27
CA ASN A 336 13.06 -24.00 20.09
C ASN A 336 12.96 -22.47 19.96
N LEU A 337 13.06 -21.96 18.73
CA LEU A 337 12.66 -20.60 18.38
C LEU A 337 11.23 -20.58 17.86
N THR A 338 10.64 -19.40 17.82
CA THR A 338 9.42 -19.09 17.06
C THR A 338 9.64 -17.83 16.24
N MET A 339 8.88 -17.66 15.18
CA MET A 339 8.83 -16.43 14.40
C MET A 339 7.53 -15.70 14.71
N ILE A 340 7.64 -14.44 15.16
CA ILE A 340 6.50 -13.53 15.22
C ILE A 340 6.54 -12.63 13.99
N THR A 341 5.46 -12.60 13.26
CA THR A 341 5.24 -11.68 12.14
C THR A 341 4.34 -10.55 12.61
N VAL A 342 4.84 -9.34 12.47
CA VAL A 342 4.05 -8.11 12.69
C VAL A 342 3.80 -7.50 11.33
N LYS A 343 2.53 -7.40 10.93
CA LYS A 343 2.07 -6.67 9.76
C LYS A 343 1.32 -5.43 10.23
N ALA A 344 1.61 -4.28 9.66
CA ALA A 344 0.87 -3.06 9.96
C ALA A 344 0.88 -2.11 8.76
N PRO A 345 -0.17 -1.27 8.62
CA PRO A 345 -0.17 -0.23 7.61
C PRO A 345 1.05 0.67 7.76
N ALA A 346 1.69 1.02 6.67
CA ALA A 346 2.84 1.91 6.64
C ALA A 346 4.14 1.39 7.27
N MET A 347 4.24 0.13 7.58
CA MET A 347 5.41 -0.42 8.28
C MET A 347 6.71 -0.13 7.53
N GLU A 348 6.71 -0.26 6.20
CA GLU A 348 7.86 -0.05 5.32
C GLU A 348 8.28 1.42 5.14
N THR A 349 7.40 2.37 5.49
CA THR A 349 7.61 3.80 5.22
C THR A 349 7.55 4.68 6.46
N SER A 350 7.19 4.10 7.61
CA SER A 350 7.14 4.83 8.88
C SER A 350 8.45 4.68 9.63
N PRO A 351 9.23 5.75 9.82
CA PRO A 351 10.44 5.70 10.63
C PRO A 351 10.17 5.18 12.03
N GLY A 352 11.12 4.37 12.55
CA GLY A 352 11.05 3.87 13.93
C GLY A 352 10.19 2.62 14.12
N MET A 353 9.61 2.00 13.08
CA MET A 353 8.80 0.79 13.23
C MET A 353 9.60 -0.39 13.79
N VAL A 354 10.84 -0.59 13.37
CA VAL A 354 11.72 -1.61 13.96
C VAL A 354 11.90 -1.39 15.47
N GLN A 355 12.11 -0.14 15.88
CA GLN A 355 12.21 0.21 17.30
C GLN A 355 10.93 -0.11 18.07
N ARG A 356 9.75 0.21 17.51
CA ARG A 356 8.45 -0.08 18.14
C ARG A 356 8.24 -1.58 18.35
N VAL A 357 8.76 -2.43 17.48
CA VAL A 357 8.70 -3.89 17.61
C VAL A 357 9.75 -4.40 18.59
N THR A 358 11.00 -3.91 18.51
CA THR A 358 12.09 -4.47 19.31
C THR A 358 12.17 -3.90 20.73
N GLN A 359 11.78 -2.66 20.96
CA GLN A 359 11.87 -2.01 22.27
C GLN A 359 11.03 -2.69 23.37
N PRO A 360 9.76 -3.09 23.14
CA PRO A 360 8.98 -3.83 24.13
C PRO A 360 9.64 -5.16 24.52
N LEU A 361 10.19 -5.88 23.54
CA LEU A 361 10.88 -7.14 23.75
C LEU A 361 12.13 -6.93 24.62
N ALA A 362 12.98 -5.97 24.24
CA ALA A 362 14.21 -5.63 24.95
C ALA A 362 13.95 -5.20 26.41
N ARG A 363 12.94 -4.34 26.66
CA ARG A 363 12.57 -3.90 28.01
C ARG A 363 12.15 -5.04 28.93
N HIS A 364 11.68 -6.15 28.38
CA HIS A 364 11.23 -7.33 29.13
C HIS A 364 12.20 -8.49 29.07
N GLY A 365 13.45 -8.25 28.63
CA GLY A 365 14.52 -9.22 28.59
C GLY A 365 14.36 -10.32 27.53
N ILE A 366 13.53 -10.12 26.53
CA ILE A 366 13.33 -11.08 25.43
C ILE A 366 14.42 -10.85 24.39
N ASN A 367 15.25 -11.89 24.16
CA ASN A 367 16.30 -11.85 23.14
C ASN A 367 15.73 -12.03 21.73
N VAL A 368 16.24 -11.27 20.76
CA VAL A 368 15.93 -11.40 19.34
C VAL A 368 17.10 -12.06 18.63
N PHE A 369 16.90 -13.29 18.15
CA PHE A 369 17.93 -14.09 17.42
C PHE A 369 18.05 -13.68 15.96
N GLY A 370 17.03 -13.05 15.40
CA GLY A 370 17.02 -12.51 14.05
C GLY A 370 15.84 -11.59 13.82
N LEU A 371 16.03 -10.66 12.89
CA LEU A 371 15.00 -9.73 12.46
C LEU A 371 15.08 -9.58 10.94
N VAL A 372 13.93 -9.68 10.29
CA VAL A 372 13.79 -9.52 8.83
C VAL A 372 12.64 -8.58 8.56
N THR A 373 12.88 -7.58 7.73
CA THR A 373 11.85 -6.71 7.18
C THR A 373 11.60 -7.07 5.74
N ALA A 374 10.36 -7.34 5.37
CA ALA A 374 9.99 -7.67 4.01
C ALA A 374 8.58 -7.12 3.72
N GLY A 375 8.47 -6.25 2.70
CA GLY A 375 7.22 -5.57 2.41
C GLY A 375 6.70 -4.84 3.65
N SER A 376 5.41 -5.00 3.95
CA SER A 376 4.75 -4.41 5.13
C SER A 376 4.83 -5.27 6.39
N SER A 377 5.84 -6.11 6.52
CA SER A 377 6.02 -6.97 7.69
C SER A 377 7.39 -6.86 8.33
N ILE A 378 7.41 -6.97 9.66
CA ILE A 378 8.62 -7.22 10.45
C ILE A 378 8.48 -8.61 11.07
N ARG A 379 9.45 -9.47 10.78
CA ARG A 379 9.54 -10.82 11.34
C ARG A 379 10.65 -10.87 12.36
N VAL A 380 10.33 -11.30 13.58
CA VAL A 380 11.32 -11.46 14.66
C VAL A 380 11.39 -12.91 15.08
N PHE A 381 12.62 -13.42 15.28
CA PHE A 381 12.88 -14.76 15.78
C PHE A 381 13.29 -14.66 17.25
N ILE A 382 12.51 -15.29 18.12
CA ILE A 382 12.71 -15.29 19.57
C ILE A 382 12.63 -16.71 20.12
N SER A 383 12.94 -16.90 21.40
CA SER A 383 12.72 -18.18 22.08
C SER A 383 11.22 -18.54 22.07
N LEU A 384 10.91 -19.79 21.76
CA LEU A 384 9.53 -20.32 21.80
C LEU A 384 8.91 -20.17 23.20
N ALA A 385 9.74 -20.24 24.26
CA ALA A 385 9.29 -20.04 25.63
C ALA A 385 8.77 -18.62 25.90
N ASP A 386 9.23 -17.62 25.14
CA ASP A 386 8.82 -16.23 25.29
C ASP A 386 7.64 -15.84 24.37
N ARG A 387 7.13 -16.75 23.54
CA ARG A 387 6.14 -16.50 22.48
C ARG A 387 4.93 -15.72 22.99
N ASP A 388 4.22 -16.25 23.96
CA ASP A 388 2.94 -15.68 24.40
C ASP A 388 3.13 -14.34 25.12
N LYS A 389 4.24 -14.20 25.88
CA LYS A 389 4.64 -12.95 26.51
C LYS A 389 4.96 -11.90 25.45
N ALA A 390 5.72 -12.25 24.41
CA ALA A 390 6.07 -11.35 23.34
C ALA A 390 4.84 -10.89 22.52
N LEU A 391 3.91 -11.82 22.21
CA LEU A 391 2.66 -11.49 21.53
C LEU A 391 1.83 -10.46 22.31
N ALA A 392 1.69 -10.64 23.63
CA ALA A 392 0.97 -9.70 24.48
C ALA A 392 1.61 -8.31 24.46
N LEU A 393 2.93 -8.24 24.65
CA LEU A 393 3.70 -6.99 24.64
C LEU A 393 3.62 -6.24 23.31
N LEU A 394 3.72 -6.96 22.19
CA LEU A 394 3.65 -6.37 20.86
C LEU A 394 2.24 -5.86 20.54
N ARG A 395 1.20 -6.60 20.92
CA ARG A 395 -0.19 -6.16 20.78
C ARG A 395 -0.44 -4.89 21.58
N GLU A 396 -0.01 -4.85 22.85
CA GLU A 396 -0.12 -3.65 23.68
C GLU A 396 0.62 -2.46 23.04
N ALA A 397 1.89 -2.62 22.68
CA ALA A 397 2.72 -1.53 22.17
C ALA A 397 2.24 -0.96 20.83
N LEU A 398 1.69 -1.80 19.95
CA LEU A 398 1.27 -1.39 18.61
C LEU A 398 -0.19 -0.94 18.55
N MET A 399 -1.08 -1.47 19.42
CA MET A 399 -2.47 -1.02 19.49
C MET A 399 -2.65 0.26 20.31
N VAL A 400 -1.86 0.47 21.36
CA VAL A 400 -1.93 1.68 22.22
C VAL A 400 -1.24 2.88 21.55
N SER A 401 -0.25 2.68 20.69
CA SER A 401 0.56 3.75 20.13
C SER A 401 -0.04 4.49 18.92
N GLY A 402 -1.37 4.46 18.74
CA GLY A 402 -2.04 5.33 17.75
C GLY A 402 -1.94 4.86 16.29
N LEU A 403 -1.58 3.60 16.01
CA LEU A 403 -2.03 2.91 14.79
C LEU A 403 -3.53 2.58 14.89
N LYS A 404 -4.26 3.38 15.70
CA LYS A 404 -5.71 3.34 15.74
C LYS A 404 -6.24 3.76 14.38
N ARG A 405 -7.16 2.92 13.90
CA ARG A 405 -8.03 3.03 12.72
C ARG A 405 -8.32 4.44 12.26
#